data_2e2778e7970ea576f31f8fb0a2a3aa8f
#
_entry.id   2e2778e7970ea576f31f8fb0a2a3aa8f
#
_cell.length_a   1.000
_cell.length_b   1.000
_cell.length_c   1.000
_cell.angle_alpha   90.00
_cell.angle_beta   90.00
_cell.angle_gamma   90.00
#
_symmetry.space_group_name_H-M   'P 1'
#
loop_
_entity.id
_entity.type
_entity.pdbx_description
1 polymer ?
#
loop_
_entity_poly.entity_id
_entity_poly.type
_entity_poly.pdbx_seq_one_letter_code
_entity_poly.pdbx_strand_id
1 'polypeptide(L)' 'MDEKAQRPSATLWRMQSATLDNQASCSVREDDAGYDVLVVFTKGLGVPEHFDDVTAAMRHSMEIAGRLTAQGWVEIDLHD' A
#
# COMPACT_ATOMS: atom_id res chain seq x y z
N MET A 1 -3.42 -23.74 14.44
CA MET A 1 -3.29 -23.28 14.28
C MET A 1 -2.65 -22.40 14.20
N ASP A 2 -2.34 -21.96 13.98
CA ASP A 2 -1.70 -21.24 13.89
C ASP A 2 -1.82 -20.12 13.32
N GLU A 3 -2.58 -19.73 12.98
CA GLU A 3 -2.79 -18.61 12.32
C GLU A 3 -2.44 -17.42 13.07
N LYS A 4 -2.06 -17.51 14.19
CA LYS A 4 -1.63 -16.39 14.91
C LYS A 4 -0.45 -15.79 14.33
N ALA A 5 0.27 -16.48 13.56
CA ALA A 5 1.44 -15.91 12.95
C ALA A 5 1.12 -14.99 11.82
N GLN A 6 -0.10 -15.01 11.34
CA GLN A 6 -0.46 -14.21 10.22
C GLN A 6 -1.37 -13.13 10.61
N ARG A 7 -0.96 -11.91 10.47
CA ARG A 7 -1.80 -10.77 10.71
C ARG A 7 -2.38 -10.32 9.41
N PRO A 8 -3.67 -10.03 9.35
CA PRO A 8 -4.25 -9.60 8.08
C PRO A 8 -3.65 -8.27 7.65
N SER A 9 -3.44 -8.12 6.38
CA SER A 9 -3.05 -6.84 5.86
C SER A 9 -4.29 -6.17 5.28
N ALA A 10 -4.31 -4.84 5.35
CA ALA A 10 -5.40 -4.06 4.82
C ALA A 10 -4.92 -3.29 3.63
N THR A 11 -5.68 -3.31 2.54
CA THR A 11 -5.36 -2.52 1.38
C THR A 11 -5.86 -1.11 1.61
N LEU A 12 -4.95 -0.15 1.52
CA LEU A 12 -5.29 1.24 1.76
C LEU A 12 -5.76 1.93 0.49
N TRP A 13 -5.15 1.60 -0.66
CA TRP A 13 -5.58 2.19 -1.92
C TRP A 13 -5.02 1.37 -3.07
N ARG A 14 -5.63 1.55 -4.23
CA ARG A 14 -5.16 0.99 -5.48
C ARG A 14 -5.25 2.06 -6.54
N MET A 15 -4.29 2.09 -7.43
CA MET A 15 -4.24 3.09 -8.47
C MET A 15 -3.85 2.46 -9.79
N GLN A 16 -4.18 3.15 -10.86
CA GLN A 16 -3.90 2.69 -12.20
C GLN A 16 -3.21 3.81 -12.96
N SER A 17 -2.20 3.46 -13.76
CA SER A 17 -1.47 4.47 -14.49
C SER A 17 -2.32 5.05 -15.62
N ALA A 18 -1.93 6.23 -16.11
CA ALA A 18 -2.66 6.88 -17.16
C ALA A 18 -2.67 6.06 -18.45
N THR A 19 -1.66 5.23 -18.65
CA THR A 19 -1.59 4.39 -19.83
C THR A 19 -2.30 3.05 -19.66
N LEU A 20 -2.80 2.78 -18.48
CA LEU A 20 -3.59 1.59 -18.17
C LEU A 20 -2.80 0.30 -18.24
N ASP A 21 -1.50 0.34 -18.27
CA ASP A 21 -0.71 -0.87 -18.35
C ASP A 21 0.02 -1.18 -17.05
N ASN A 22 -0.29 -0.46 -16.00
CA ASN A 22 0.35 -0.67 -14.72
C ASN A 22 -0.63 -0.30 -13.62
N GLN A 23 -0.62 -1.08 -12.57
CA GLN A 23 -1.44 -0.80 -11.40
C GLN A 23 -0.56 -0.87 -10.17
N ALA A 24 -0.96 -0.17 -9.15
CA ALA A 24 -0.27 -0.16 -7.88
C ALA A 24 -1.28 -0.36 -6.77
N SER A 25 -0.88 -1.07 -5.74
CA SER A 25 -1.70 -1.17 -4.54
C SER A 25 -0.81 -0.96 -3.33
N CYS A 26 -1.38 -0.37 -2.31
CA CYS A 26 -0.67 -0.12 -1.07
C CYS A 26 -1.39 -0.84 0.05
N SER A 27 -0.66 -1.60 0.82
CA SER A 27 -1.25 -2.29 1.96
C SER A 27 -0.42 -2.03 3.20
N VAL A 28 -1.06 -2.19 4.34
CA VAL A 28 -0.39 -2.07 5.63
C VAL A 28 -0.64 -3.34 6.40
N ARG A 29 0.39 -3.80 7.10
CA ARG A 29 0.28 -4.97 7.94
C ARG A 29 0.90 -4.64 9.29
N GLU A 30 0.19 -5.03 10.34
CA GLU A 30 0.67 -4.83 11.69
C GLU A 30 1.44 -6.06 12.14
N ASP A 31 2.54 -5.84 12.83
CA ASP A 31 3.24 -6.94 13.47
C ASP A 31 3.69 -6.50 14.85
N ASP A 32 4.48 -7.32 15.51
CA ASP A 32 4.86 -7.04 16.90
C ASP A 32 5.74 -5.81 17.03
N ALA A 33 6.40 -5.43 15.95
CA ALA A 33 7.32 -4.31 15.99
C ALA A 33 6.71 -3.04 15.42
N GLY A 34 5.48 -3.09 14.93
CA GLY A 34 4.83 -1.91 14.38
C GLY A 34 4.06 -2.22 13.13
N TYR A 35 4.28 -1.42 12.09
CA TYR A 35 3.50 -1.50 10.87
C TYR A 35 4.41 -1.50 9.65
N ASP A 36 4.08 -2.35 8.69
CA ASP A 36 4.80 -2.38 7.42
C ASP A 36 3.89 -1.90 6.33
N VAL A 37 4.37 -0.96 5.54
CA VAL A 37 3.65 -0.44 4.38
C VAL A 37 4.32 -0.98 3.14
N LEU A 38 3.54 -1.64 2.29
CA LEU A 38 4.07 -2.24 1.07
C LEU A 38 3.28 -1.73 -0.12
N VAL A 39 4.00 -1.26 -1.13
CA VAL A 39 3.40 -0.86 -2.39
C VAL A 39 3.83 -1.88 -3.43
N VAL A 40 2.86 -2.46 -4.11
CA VAL A 40 3.09 -3.49 -5.11
C VAL A 40 2.62 -2.96 -6.45
N PHE A 41 3.50 -3.03 -7.45
CA PHE A 41 3.16 -2.62 -8.80
C PHE A 41 2.97 -3.86 -9.66
N THR A 42 2.13 -3.75 -10.68
CA THR A 42 1.95 -4.86 -11.62
C THR A 42 3.28 -5.31 -12.19
N LYS A 43 4.16 -4.37 -12.46
CA LYS A 43 5.43 -4.68 -13.11
C LYS A 43 6.59 -4.79 -12.14
N GLY A 44 6.31 -4.94 -10.87
CA GLY A 44 7.39 -5.13 -9.91
C GLY A 44 6.90 -4.94 -8.50
N LEU A 45 7.72 -5.37 -7.56
CA LEU A 45 7.39 -5.22 -6.16
C LEU A 45 8.12 -4.04 -5.59
N GLY A 46 7.42 -3.31 -4.73
CA GLY A 46 8.08 -2.29 -3.96
C GLY A 46 8.79 -2.89 -2.77
N VAL A 47 9.51 -2.04 -2.07
CA VAL A 47 10.20 -2.45 -0.86
C VAL A 47 9.32 -2.06 0.32
N PRO A 48 9.05 -2.98 1.23
CA PRO A 48 8.24 -2.63 2.40
C PRO A 48 9.01 -1.67 3.29
N GLU A 49 8.28 -0.75 3.91
CA GLU A 49 8.86 0.18 4.85
C GLU A 49 8.21 0.02 6.20
N HIS A 50 9.01 0.03 7.22
CA HIS A 50 8.54 -0.21 8.57
C HIS A 50 8.35 1.09 9.33
N PHE A 51 7.27 1.18 10.10
CA PHE A 51 6.98 2.34 10.92
C PHE A 51 6.58 1.88 12.31
N ASP A 52 6.95 2.66 13.31
CA ASP A 52 6.65 2.30 14.68
C ASP A 52 5.21 2.60 15.05
N ASP A 53 4.57 3.53 14.37
CA ASP A 53 3.20 3.84 14.70
C ASP A 53 2.36 4.00 13.44
N VAL A 54 1.05 3.87 13.62
CA VAL A 54 0.14 3.83 12.49
C VAL A 54 0.01 5.19 11.81
N THR A 55 0.15 6.26 12.56
CA THR A 55 0.03 7.60 11.96
C THR A 55 1.13 7.83 10.94
N ALA A 56 2.36 7.43 11.28
CA ALA A 56 3.46 7.57 10.34
C ALA A 56 3.25 6.69 9.13
N ALA A 57 2.78 5.46 9.34
CA ALA A 57 2.54 4.55 8.24
C ALA A 57 1.48 5.11 7.29
N MET A 58 0.39 5.64 7.83
CA MET A 58 -0.66 6.18 7.01
C MET A 58 -0.22 7.43 6.26
N ARG A 59 0.54 8.29 6.92
CA ARG A 59 1.06 9.48 6.26
C ARG A 59 1.94 9.09 5.07
N HIS A 60 2.79 8.09 5.27
CA HIS A 60 3.66 7.64 4.19
C HIS A 60 2.86 7.12 3.00
N SER A 61 1.82 6.34 3.28
CA SER A 61 1.01 5.79 2.20
C SER A 61 0.31 6.91 1.42
N MET A 62 -0.13 7.96 2.11
CA MET A 62 -0.79 9.06 1.45
C MET A 62 0.18 9.90 0.63
N GLU A 63 1.41 10.00 1.09
CA GLU A 63 2.43 10.72 0.32
C GLU A 63 2.72 10.00 -1.00
N ILE A 64 2.76 8.68 -0.96
CA ILE A 64 2.99 7.92 -2.18
C ILE A 64 1.81 8.09 -3.12
N ALA A 65 0.59 8.00 -2.60
CA ALA A 65 -0.59 8.19 -3.43
C ALA A 65 -0.59 9.57 -4.09
N GLY A 66 -0.17 10.59 -3.33
CA GLY A 66 -0.10 11.94 -3.87
C GLY A 66 0.89 12.06 -5.00
N ARG A 67 2.04 11.39 -4.88
CA ARG A 67 3.02 11.41 -5.97
C ARG A 67 2.49 10.74 -7.20
N LEU A 68 1.81 9.61 -7.04
CA LEU A 68 1.26 8.91 -8.19
C LEU A 68 0.18 9.74 -8.84
N THR A 69 -0.67 10.37 -8.04
CA THR A 69 -1.72 11.25 -8.58
C THR A 69 -1.09 12.38 -9.39
N ALA A 70 0.01 12.94 -8.89
CA ALA A 70 0.68 14.01 -9.61
C ALA A 70 1.25 13.54 -10.93
N GLN A 71 1.49 12.24 -11.07
CA GLN A 71 2.00 11.66 -12.29
C GLN A 71 0.90 11.17 -13.22
N GLY A 72 -0.35 11.41 -12.85
CA GLY A 72 -1.45 11.02 -13.71
C GLY A 72 -2.14 9.73 -13.36
N TRP A 73 -1.74 9.09 -12.26
CA TRP A 73 -2.40 7.85 -11.84
C TRP A 73 -3.77 8.18 -11.26
N VAL A 74 -4.68 7.25 -11.40
CA VAL A 74 -6.06 7.42 -10.98
C VAL A 74 -6.40 6.34 -9.97
N GLU A 75 -7.10 6.73 -8.92
CA GLU A 75 -7.48 5.78 -7.89
C GLU A 75 -8.54 4.83 -8.39
N ILE A 76 -8.38 3.55 -8.09
CA ILE A 76 -9.33 2.52 -8.45
C ILE A 76 -10.18 2.24 -7.24
N ASP A 77 -11.47 2.08 -7.48
CA ASP A 77 -12.39 1.75 -6.41
C ASP A 77 -12.03 0.41 -5.80
N LEU A 78 -11.92 0.35 -4.50
CA LEU A 78 -11.63 -0.90 -3.79
C LEU A 78 -12.86 -1.73 -3.55
N HIS A 79 -13.99 -1.16 -3.80
CA HIS A 79 -15.23 -1.82 -3.50
C HIS A 79 -15.56 -2.83 -4.56
N ASP A 80 -15.99 -3.97 -4.16
CA ASP A 80 -16.36 -4.99 -5.13
C ASP A 80 -17.81 -4.87 -5.57
#